data_716a1f11b14fe629f84530cdfda9b5a0
#
_entry.id   716a1f11b14fe629f84530cdfda9b5a0
#
_cell.length_a   1.000
_cell.length_b   1.000
_cell.length_c   1.000
_cell.angle_alpha   90.00
_cell.angle_beta   90.00
_cell.angle_gamma   90.00
#
_symmetry.space_group_name_H-M   'P 1'
#
loop_
_entity.id
_entity.type
_entity.pdbx_description
1 polymer ?
#
loop_
_entity_poly.entity_id
_entity_poly.type
_entity_poly.pdbx_seq_one_letter_code
_entity_poly.pdbx_strand_id
1 'polypeptide(L)'
;MFSNSFPDPKLVSKLVAQMMIEIEAVHFRADEPYTFTSGLASPVYIDCRKLISYPRIRAAIMDFSVSTILREAGFEQFDSVAGGETAGIPFAAWISERMGLPMQYVRKKPKGFGRDARIEGSMPEGSRVILVEDLTTDGGSKIKFADAIREAGAKIEHTFAIFYYDIFPEAPQHLKDHGMTLHYLATWWDVLALSREKGYFDEKTLGEVEDFLNGPLAWSAKNGGITELPKDTE
;
A
#
# COMPACT_ATOMS: atom_id res chain seq x y z
N MET A 1 -23.69 -16.02 -3.15
CA MET A 1 -24.61 -15.39 -2.18
C MET A 1 -23.90 -14.94 -0.90
N PHE A 2 -22.62 -14.56 -0.99
CA PHE A 2 -21.82 -14.04 0.14
C PHE A 2 -21.55 -12.53 0.04
N SER A 3 -22.07 -11.84 -0.98
CA SER A 3 -21.80 -10.42 -1.22
C SER A 3 -22.26 -9.48 -0.09
N ASN A 4 -23.23 -9.90 0.72
CA ASN A 4 -23.77 -9.11 1.84
C ASN A 4 -23.05 -9.38 3.18
N SER A 5 -22.06 -10.28 3.21
CA SER A 5 -21.32 -10.60 4.44
C SER A 5 -20.06 -9.76 4.63
N PHE A 6 -19.65 -9.03 3.59
CA PHE A 6 -18.50 -8.13 3.64
C PHE A 6 -18.94 -6.66 3.67
N PRO A 7 -18.20 -5.79 4.33
CA PRO A 7 -18.45 -4.35 4.26
C PRO A 7 -18.38 -3.84 2.81
N ASP A 8 -19.20 -2.85 2.50
CA ASP A 8 -19.17 -2.18 1.19
C ASP A 8 -17.80 -1.50 0.97
N PRO A 9 -17.14 -1.72 -0.19
CA PRO A 9 -15.81 -1.16 -0.46
C PRO A 9 -15.73 0.35 -0.36
N LYS A 10 -16.77 1.07 -0.84
CA LYS A 10 -16.82 2.55 -0.79
C LYS A 10 -16.98 3.05 0.65
N LEU A 11 -17.73 2.31 1.47
CA LEU A 11 -17.82 2.63 2.89
C LEU A 11 -16.47 2.39 3.58
N VAL A 12 -15.80 1.29 3.27
CA VAL A 12 -14.48 0.98 3.83
C VAL A 12 -13.47 2.07 3.45
N SER A 13 -13.34 2.43 2.17
CA SER A 13 -12.39 3.45 1.73
C SER A 13 -12.66 4.82 2.38
N LYS A 14 -13.93 5.21 2.48
CA LYS A 14 -14.34 6.44 3.17
C LYS A 14 -13.97 6.44 4.65
N LEU A 15 -14.21 5.33 5.36
CA LEU A 15 -13.87 5.20 6.78
C LEU A 15 -12.35 5.18 7.00
N VAL A 16 -11.61 4.50 6.14
CA VAL A 16 -10.13 4.49 6.19
C VAL A 16 -9.59 5.89 5.95
N ALA A 17 -10.05 6.60 4.93
CA ALA A 17 -9.66 8.00 4.68
C ALA A 17 -9.96 8.89 5.89
N GLN A 18 -11.15 8.75 6.50
CA GLN A 18 -11.51 9.50 7.71
C GLN A 18 -10.57 9.20 8.89
N MET A 19 -10.29 7.93 9.17
CA MET A 19 -9.39 7.52 10.24
C MET A 19 -7.96 8.04 10.02
N MET A 20 -7.47 8.05 8.75
CA MET A 20 -6.15 8.58 8.43
C MET A 20 -6.06 10.09 8.61
N ILE A 21 -7.12 10.83 8.30
CA ILE A 21 -7.21 12.28 8.57
C ILE A 21 -7.28 12.53 10.08
N GLU A 22 -8.08 11.78 10.83
CA GLU A 22 -8.27 11.94 12.29
C GLU A 22 -6.95 11.80 13.06
N ILE A 23 -6.06 10.89 12.64
CA ILE A 23 -4.74 10.73 13.27
C ILE A 23 -3.68 11.63 12.65
N GLU A 24 -4.06 12.57 11.81
CA GLU A 24 -3.14 13.47 11.11
C GLU A 24 -2.07 12.72 10.29
N ALA A 25 -2.43 11.57 9.70
CA ALA A 25 -1.54 10.82 8.82
C ALA A 25 -1.52 11.39 7.39
N VAL A 26 -2.52 12.20 7.04
CA VAL A 26 -2.68 12.86 5.74
C VAL A 26 -2.19 14.29 5.84
N HIS A 27 -1.34 14.70 4.91
CA HIS A 27 -0.79 16.05 4.85
C HIS A 27 -0.95 16.63 3.45
N PHE A 28 -1.46 17.87 3.37
CA PHE A 28 -1.55 18.66 2.15
C PHE A 28 -0.66 19.91 2.29
N ARG A 29 0.28 20.11 1.34
CA ARG A 29 1.26 21.21 1.33
C ARG A 29 1.48 21.69 -0.11
N ALA A 30 0.51 22.43 -0.66
CA ALA A 30 0.60 22.91 -2.05
C ALA A 30 1.65 24.03 -2.20
N ASP A 31 1.75 24.95 -1.22
CA ASP A 31 2.68 26.10 -1.27
C ASP A 31 4.15 25.72 -0.96
N GLU A 32 4.38 24.62 -0.22
CA GLU A 32 5.70 24.06 0.08
C GLU A 32 5.71 22.55 -0.13
N PRO A 33 5.79 22.08 -1.37
CA PRO A 33 5.67 20.65 -1.70
C PRO A 33 6.71 19.78 -1.00
N TYR A 34 6.32 18.53 -0.75
CA TYR A 34 7.26 17.48 -0.37
C TYR A 34 8.11 17.08 -1.57
N THR A 35 9.39 16.78 -1.35
CA THR A 35 10.23 16.12 -2.34
C THR A 35 10.47 14.69 -1.89
N PHE A 36 9.97 13.72 -2.65
CA PHE A 36 10.18 12.31 -2.36
C PHE A 36 11.61 11.87 -2.71
N THR A 37 12.02 10.71 -2.21
CA THR A 37 13.35 10.14 -2.49
C THR A 37 13.58 9.94 -3.98
N SER A 38 12.52 9.71 -4.75
CA SER A 38 12.57 9.65 -6.22
C SER A 38 12.86 10.99 -6.90
N GLY A 39 12.77 12.12 -6.16
CA GLY A 39 12.83 13.48 -6.71
C GLY A 39 11.45 14.04 -7.12
N LEU A 40 10.37 13.26 -6.99
CA LEU A 40 9.02 13.74 -7.30
C LEU A 40 8.61 14.80 -6.28
N ALA A 41 8.25 16.01 -6.76
CA ALA A 41 7.58 17.01 -5.94
C ALA A 41 6.09 16.66 -5.82
N SER A 42 5.56 16.73 -4.60
CA SER A 42 4.18 16.33 -4.30
C SER A 42 3.53 17.27 -3.29
N PRO A 43 2.30 17.75 -3.53
CA PRO A 43 1.55 18.53 -2.56
C PRO A 43 0.94 17.65 -1.46
N VAL A 44 1.07 16.32 -1.57
CA VAL A 44 0.47 15.37 -0.64
C VAL A 44 1.53 14.42 -0.06
N TYR A 45 1.35 14.07 1.20
CA TYR A 45 2.11 13.04 1.87
C TYR A 45 1.20 12.26 2.83
N ILE A 46 1.37 10.95 2.89
CA ILE A 46 0.68 10.09 3.83
C ILE A 46 1.66 9.28 4.66
N ASP A 47 1.48 9.29 5.99
CA ASP A 47 2.26 8.46 6.91
C ASP A 47 1.40 7.33 7.50
N CYS A 48 1.29 6.24 6.74
CA CYS A 48 0.59 5.04 7.18
C CYS A 48 1.18 4.42 8.45
N ARG A 49 2.47 4.67 8.74
CA ARG A 49 3.16 4.14 9.94
C ARG A 49 2.63 4.74 11.23
N LYS A 50 1.97 5.91 11.18
CA LYS A 50 1.26 6.46 12.35
C LYS A 50 0.21 5.51 12.93
N LEU A 51 -0.40 4.66 12.09
CA LEU A 51 -1.36 3.65 12.52
C LEU A 51 -0.81 2.71 13.61
N ILE A 52 0.50 2.47 13.64
CA ILE A 52 1.16 1.64 14.66
C ILE A 52 0.84 2.15 16.07
N SER A 53 0.75 3.46 16.25
CA SER A 53 0.55 4.12 17.54
C SER A 53 -0.92 4.31 17.95
N TYR A 54 -1.88 3.98 17.07
CA TYR A 54 -3.32 4.17 17.31
C TYR A 54 -4.07 2.84 17.34
N PRO A 55 -4.03 2.07 18.44
CA PRO A 55 -4.47 0.67 18.47
C PRO A 55 -5.94 0.46 18.10
N ARG A 56 -6.85 1.37 18.43
CA ARG A 56 -8.27 1.25 18.08
C ARG A 56 -8.52 1.42 16.57
N ILE A 57 -7.95 2.47 15.98
CA ILE A 57 -8.02 2.72 14.52
C ILE A 57 -7.30 1.60 13.76
N ARG A 58 -6.10 1.23 14.21
CA ARG A 58 -5.36 0.11 13.64
C ARG A 58 -6.16 -1.18 13.65
N ALA A 59 -6.84 -1.51 14.75
CA ALA A 59 -7.66 -2.72 14.84
C ALA A 59 -8.75 -2.72 13.76
N ALA A 60 -9.50 -1.62 13.62
CA ALA A 60 -10.54 -1.49 12.61
C ALA A 60 -9.98 -1.60 11.17
N ILE A 61 -8.84 -0.95 10.89
CA ILE A 61 -8.19 -1.04 9.58
C ILE A 61 -7.71 -2.47 9.28
N MET A 62 -7.17 -3.19 10.27
CA MET A 62 -6.77 -4.59 10.07
C MET A 62 -7.97 -5.51 9.82
N ASP A 63 -9.10 -5.26 10.46
CA ASP A 63 -10.34 -6.01 10.19
C ASP A 63 -10.86 -5.73 8.77
N PHE A 64 -10.80 -4.49 8.31
CA PHE A 64 -11.11 -4.14 6.92
C PHE A 64 -10.11 -4.78 5.93
N SER A 65 -8.82 -4.83 6.28
CA SER A 65 -7.78 -5.46 5.47
C SER A 65 -8.08 -6.93 5.23
N VAL A 66 -8.33 -7.69 6.30
CA VAL A 66 -8.66 -9.12 6.19
C VAL A 66 -9.95 -9.33 5.41
N SER A 67 -10.99 -8.53 5.71
CA SER A 67 -12.27 -8.59 5.00
C SER A 67 -12.09 -8.35 3.48
N THR A 68 -11.27 -7.38 3.09
CA THR A 68 -10.97 -7.07 1.69
C THR A 68 -10.19 -8.20 1.03
N ILE A 69 -9.15 -8.72 1.67
CA ILE A 69 -8.35 -9.83 1.17
C ILE A 69 -9.23 -11.06 0.92
N LEU A 70 -10.05 -11.44 1.90
CA LEU A 70 -10.92 -12.63 1.78
C LEU A 70 -12.01 -12.44 0.72
N ARG A 71 -12.56 -11.25 0.57
CA ARG A 71 -13.57 -10.93 -0.46
C ARG A 71 -12.99 -11.03 -1.85
N GLU A 72 -11.78 -10.51 -2.07
CA GLU A 72 -11.23 -10.31 -3.41
C GLU A 72 -10.36 -11.48 -3.88
N ALA A 73 -9.60 -12.08 -2.99
CA ALA A 73 -8.73 -13.21 -3.32
C ALA A 73 -9.37 -14.57 -2.98
N GLY A 74 -10.26 -14.64 -1.98
CA GLY A 74 -10.90 -15.87 -1.50
C GLY A 74 -10.36 -16.35 -0.16
N PHE A 75 -11.12 -17.25 0.49
CA PHE A 75 -10.89 -17.66 1.89
C PHE A 75 -9.66 -18.55 2.09
N GLU A 76 -9.39 -19.45 1.14
CA GLU A 76 -8.35 -20.49 1.26
C GLU A 76 -7.25 -20.30 0.19
N GLN A 77 -6.90 -19.04 -0.12
CA GLN A 77 -5.91 -18.73 -1.15
C GLN A 77 -4.49 -18.68 -0.64
N PHE A 78 -4.29 -18.51 0.67
CA PHE A 78 -2.98 -18.24 1.24
C PHE A 78 -2.60 -19.27 2.30
N ASP A 79 -1.34 -19.65 2.31
CA ASP A 79 -0.71 -20.50 3.32
C ASP A 79 0.10 -19.66 4.32
N SER A 80 0.46 -18.42 3.96
CA SER A 80 1.17 -17.49 4.85
C SER A 80 1.07 -16.02 4.40
N VAL A 81 1.44 -15.12 5.31
CA VAL A 81 1.47 -13.67 5.11
C VAL A 81 2.91 -13.19 5.23
N ALA A 82 3.41 -12.45 4.25
CA ALA A 82 4.75 -11.85 4.28
C ALA A 82 4.68 -10.32 4.35
N GLY A 83 5.46 -9.71 5.25
CA GLY A 83 5.61 -8.25 5.32
C GLY A 83 6.85 -7.76 4.59
N GLY A 84 6.75 -6.69 3.81
CA GLY A 84 7.93 -6.03 3.24
C GLY A 84 8.69 -5.21 4.29
N GLU A 85 10.02 -5.32 4.33
CA GLU A 85 10.85 -4.51 5.23
C GLU A 85 10.78 -3.03 4.81
N THR A 86 10.43 -2.08 5.70
CA THR A 86 10.28 -2.19 7.13
C THR A 86 8.80 -2.02 7.55
N ALA A 87 8.05 -1.18 6.83
CA ALA A 87 6.73 -0.75 7.25
C ALA A 87 5.66 -1.85 7.10
N GLY A 88 5.82 -2.77 6.15
CA GLY A 88 4.91 -3.90 5.99
C GLY A 88 4.94 -4.92 7.13
N ILE A 89 6.05 -5.00 7.88
CA ILE A 89 6.23 -6.01 8.94
C ILE A 89 5.13 -5.98 10.00
N PRO A 90 4.86 -4.85 10.69
CA PRO A 90 3.82 -4.81 11.73
C PRO A 90 2.42 -5.10 11.16
N PHE A 91 2.10 -4.62 9.97
CA PHE A 91 0.80 -4.85 9.35
C PHE A 91 0.62 -6.32 8.96
N ALA A 92 1.65 -6.94 8.41
CA ALA A 92 1.64 -8.39 8.13
C ALA A 92 1.44 -9.21 9.41
N ALA A 93 2.07 -8.84 10.52
CA ALA A 93 1.90 -9.53 11.79
C ALA A 93 0.44 -9.46 12.28
N TRP A 94 -0.21 -8.30 12.22
CA TRP A 94 -1.61 -8.18 12.67
C TRP A 94 -2.62 -8.80 11.71
N ILE A 95 -2.33 -8.82 10.41
CA ILE A 95 -3.16 -9.49 9.40
C ILE A 95 -3.03 -11.01 9.55
N SER A 96 -1.81 -11.54 9.67
CA SER A 96 -1.56 -12.97 9.84
C SER A 96 -2.24 -13.55 11.08
N GLU A 97 -2.17 -12.81 12.22
CA GLU A 97 -2.87 -13.20 13.46
C GLU A 97 -4.37 -13.33 13.24
N ARG A 98 -5.00 -12.36 12.55
CA ARG A 98 -6.44 -12.38 12.25
C ARG A 98 -6.85 -13.48 11.27
N MET A 99 -5.99 -13.77 10.31
CA MET A 99 -6.22 -14.83 9.34
C MET A 99 -5.88 -16.23 9.88
N GLY A 100 -5.21 -16.31 11.05
CA GLY A 100 -4.72 -17.58 11.59
C GLY A 100 -3.63 -18.23 10.74
N LEU A 101 -2.83 -17.42 10.03
CA LEU A 101 -1.78 -17.88 9.12
C LEU A 101 -0.38 -17.61 9.68
N PRO A 102 0.62 -18.43 9.32
CA PRO A 102 2.03 -18.13 9.59
C PRO A 102 2.45 -16.77 9.00
N MET A 103 3.41 -16.12 9.66
CA MET A 103 3.95 -14.83 9.22
C MET A 103 5.44 -14.94 8.95
N GLN A 104 5.88 -14.29 7.87
CA GLN A 104 7.28 -14.05 7.53
C GLN A 104 7.47 -12.57 7.20
N TYR A 105 8.75 -12.14 7.04
CA TYR A 105 9.00 -10.86 6.37
C TYR A 105 10.17 -10.94 5.39
N VAL A 106 10.13 -10.06 4.39
CA VAL A 106 11.10 -10.00 3.31
C VAL A 106 12.00 -8.80 3.51
N ARG A 107 13.32 -9.04 3.58
CA ARG A 107 14.33 -8.01 3.74
C ARG A 107 14.59 -7.28 2.41
N LYS A 108 14.90 -5.99 2.51
CA LYS A 108 15.38 -5.20 1.36
C LYS A 108 16.72 -5.71 0.85
N LYS A 109 17.59 -6.17 1.77
CA LYS A 109 18.92 -6.69 1.43
C LYS A 109 19.11 -8.11 1.98
N PRO A 110 19.78 -9.00 1.26
CA PRO A 110 20.06 -10.34 1.72
C PRO A 110 20.94 -10.35 2.99
N LYS A 111 20.71 -11.32 3.86
CA LYS A 111 21.54 -11.61 5.04
C LYS A 111 22.33 -12.90 4.77
N GLY A 112 23.56 -12.76 4.31
CA GLY A 112 24.40 -13.91 3.95
C GLY A 112 24.07 -14.48 2.57
N PHE A 113 24.24 -15.79 2.42
CA PHE A 113 24.07 -16.52 1.17
C PHE A 113 22.97 -17.58 1.32
N GLY A 114 22.35 -17.97 0.21
CA GLY A 114 21.36 -19.03 0.14
C GLY A 114 19.99 -18.57 -0.33
N ARG A 115 19.13 -19.55 -0.58
CA ARG A 115 17.77 -19.40 -1.13
C ARG A 115 16.90 -18.48 -0.29
N ASP A 116 17.02 -18.52 1.04
CA ASP A 116 16.20 -17.76 1.97
C ASP A 116 16.94 -16.51 2.51
N ALA A 117 17.99 -16.03 1.83
CA ALA A 117 18.82 -14.93 2.33
C ALA A 117 18.06 -13.63 2.62
N ARG A 118 16.88 -13.47 2.02
CA ARG A 118 15.98 -12.32 2.23
C ARG A 118 14.74 -12.65 3.04
N ILE A 119 14.49 -13.89 3.42
CA ILE A 119 13.31 -14.31 4.18
C ILE A 119 13.67 -14.48 5.65
N GLU A 120 12.88 -13.89 6.51
CA GLU A 120 12.94 -14.14 7.96
C GLU A 120 11.64 -14.84 8.39
N GLY A 121 11.79 -15.91 9.15
CA GLY A 121 10.73 -16.88 9.44
C GLY A 121 10.86 -18.14 8.58
N SER A 122 9.90 -19.04 8.66
CA SER A 122 9.86 -20.28 7.89
C SER A 122 8.91 -20.14 6.72
N MET A 123 9.41 -20.35 5.49
CA MET A 123 8.63 -20.30 4.26
C MET A 123 8.79 -21.65 3.53
N PRO A 124 7.86 -22.61 3.72
CA PRO A 124 7.91 -23.88 3.03
C PRO A 124 7.82 -23.71 1.50
N GLU A 125 8.53 -24.56 0.76
CA GLU A 125 8.49 -24.56 -0.70
C GLU A 125 7.07 -24.76 -1.22
N GLY A 126 6.69 -23.99 -2.22
CA GLY A 126 5.36 -24.04 -2.84
C GLY A 126 4.26 -23.33 -2.06
N SER A 127 4.57 -22.73 -0.87
CA SER A 127 3.59 -21.96 -0.09
C SER A 127 3.02 -20.82 -0.93
N ARG A 128 1.71 -20.60 -0.82
CA ARG A 128 1.01 -19.46 -1.43
C ARG A 128 1.05 -18.27 -0.47
N VAL A 129 1.73 -17.22 -0.86
CA VAL A 129 2.04 -16.07 0.01
C VAL A 129 1.29 -14.84 -0.45
N ILE A 130 0.72 -14.06 0.47
CA ILE A 130 0.32 -12.68 0.22
C ILE A 130 1.37 -11.73 0.79
N LEU A 131 1.84 -10.75 -0.01
CA LEU A 131 2.73 -9.68 0.45
C LEU A 131 1.90 -8.53 1.01
N VAL A 132 2.26 -8.06 2.20
CA VAL A 132 1.62 -6.92 2.88
C VAL A 132 2.57 -5.76 3.01
N GLU A 133 2.09 -4.58 2.65
CA GLU A 133 2.79 -3.30 2.76
C GLU A 133 1.89 -2.23 3.39
N ASP A 134 2.47 -1.12 3.83
CA ASP A 134 1.72 0.03 4.34
C ASP A 134 1.10 0.85 3.20
N LEU A 135 1.88 1.11 2.16
CA LEU A 135 1.43 1.87 0.99
C LEU A 135 2.10 1.38 -0.30
N THR A 136 1.51 1.73 -1.44
CA THR A 136 2.12 1.58 -2.75
C THR A 136 1.85 2.79 -3.65
N THR A 137 2.82 3.11 -4.50
CA THR A 137 2.73 4.18 -5.50
C THR A 137 2.73 3.57 -6.90
N ASP A 138 3.89 3.11 -7.37
CA ASP A 138 4.12 2.51 -8.69
C ASP A 138 4.22 0.97 -8.68
N GLY A 139 4.38 0.37 -7.50
CA GLY A 139 4.50 -1.07 -7.32
C GLY A 139 5.92 -1.63 -7.39
N GLY A 140 6.93 -0.87 -7.77
CA GLY A 140 8.29 -1.38 -8.01
C GLY A 140 8.90 -2.12 -6.80
N SER A 141 8.73 -1.60 -5.58
CA SER A 141 9.22 -2.30 -4.37
C SER A 141 8.52 -3.63 -4.12
N LYS A 142 7.24 -3.76 -4.51
CA LYS A 142 6.45 -5.00 -4.35
C LYS A 142 6.96 -6.09 -5.28
N ILE A 143 7.36 -5.72 -6.49
CA ILE A 143 7.98 -6.64 -7.46
C ILE A 143 9.29 -7.19 -6.88
N LYS A 144 10.18 -6.33 -6.36
CA LYS A 144 11.46 -6.75 -5.76
C LYS A 144 11.27 -7.69 -4.54
N PHE A 145 10.22 -7.49 -3.75
CA PHE A 145 9.87 -8.41 -2.66
C PHE A 145 9.26 -9.71 -3.18
N ALA A 146 8.40 -9.64 -4.21
CA ALA A 146 7.80 -10.82 -4.82
C ALA A 146 8.87 -11.73 -5.44
N ASP A 147 9.86 -11.17 -6.09
CA ASP A 147 10.96 -11.94 -6.67
C ASP A 147 11.77 -12.66 -5.58
N ALA A 148 12.04 -12.01 -4.44
CA ALA A 148 12.68 -12.68 -3.31
C ALA A 148 11.84 -13.84 -2.72
N ILE A 149 10.52 -13.71 -2.70
CA ILE A 149 9.59 -14.76 -2.28
C ILE A 149 9.64 -15.94 -3.29
N ARG A 150 9.67 -15.64 -4.59
CA ARG A 150 9.79 -16.65 -5.65
C ARG A 150 11.15 -17.36 -5.62
N GLU A 151 12.23 -16.63 -5.40
CA GLU A 151 13.57 -17.17 -5.21
C GLU A 151 13.62 -18.14 -4.03
N ALA A 152 12.91 -17.85 -2.94
CA ALA A 152 12.74 -18.75 -1.81
C ALA A 152 11.85 -19.97 -2.11
N GLY A 153 11.29 -20.08 -3.33
CA GLY A 153 10.49 -21.21 -3.83
C GLY A 153 9.02 -21.17 -3.46
N ALA A 154 8.54 -20.04 -2.96
CA ALA A 154 7.11 -19.84 -2.70
C ALA A 154 6.40 -19.24 -3.93
N LYS A 155 5.08 -19.26 -3.92
CA LYS A 155 4.20 -18.67 -4.93
C LYS A 155 3.62 -17.36 -4.40
N ILE A 156 3.64 -16.34 -5.24
CA ILE A 156 3.04 -15.04 -4.92
C ILE A 156 2.31 -14.49 -6.14
N GLU A 157 1.03 -14.22 -5.96
CA GLU A 157 0.13 -13.67 -6.99
C GLU A 157 -0.66 -12.48 -6.45
N HIS A 158 -0.54 -12.18 -5.15
CA HIS A 158 -1.31 -11.14 -4.49
C HIS A 158 -0.43 -10.26 -3.60
N THR A 159 -0.65 -8.96 -3.66
CA THR A 159 -0.10 -7.99 -2.72
C THR A 159 -1.21 -7.12 -2.15
N PHE A 160 -1.10 -6.77 -0.89
CA PHE A 160 -2.03 -5.89 -0.19
C PHE A 160 -1.30 -4.66 0.34
N ALA A 161 -1.90 -3.48 0.18
CA ALA A 161 -1.45 -2.25 0.80
C ALA A 161 -2.62 -1.57 1.52
N ILE A 162 -2.36 -0.93 2.67
CA ILE A 162 -3.40 -0.15 3.35
C ILE A 162 -3.83 1.02 2.47
N PHE A 163 -2.85 1.68 1.83
CA PHE A 163 -3.09 2.83 0.99
C PHE A 163 -2.44 2.69 -0.38
N TYR A 164 -3.18 3.00 -1.44
CA TYR A 164 -2.68 3.06 -2.80
C TYR A 164 -2.74 4.51 -3.31
N TYR A 165 -1.64 5.01 -3.85
CA TYR A 165 -1.59 6.39 -4.34
C TYR A 165 -2.55 6.62 -5.51
N ASP A 166 -2.65 5.66 -6.42
CA ASP A 166 -3.55 5.68 -7.60
C ASP A 166 -3.38 6.93 -8.47
N ILE A 167 -2.11 7.31 -8.70
CA ILE A 167 -1.73 8.48 -9.50
C ILE A 167 -0.95 8.10 -10.78
N PHE A 168 -0.53 6.85 -10.90
CA PHE A 168 0.14 6.31 -12.08
C PHE A 168 -0.74 5.22 -12.71
N PRO A 169 -1.42 5.52 -13.84
CA PRO A 169 -2.37 4.58 -14.45
C PRO A 169 -1.73 3.27 -14.92
N GLU A 170 -0.41 3.25 -15.17
CA GLU A 170 0.35 2.07 -15.55
C GLU A 170 0.69 1.13 -14.38
N ALA A 171 0.65 1.59 -13.12
CA ALA A 171 1.08 0.81 -11.96
C ALA A 171 0.32 -0.53 -11.78
N PRO A 172 -1.03 -0.59 -11.94
CA PRO A 172 -1.74 -1.87 -11.86
C PRO A 172 -1.34 -2.84 -12.98
N GLN A 173 -1.11 -2.34 -14.19
CA GLN A 173 -0.68 -3.18 -15.32
C GLN A 173 0.75 -3.69 -15.09
N HIS A 174 1.65 -2.84 -14.58
CA HIS A 174 3.01 -3.24 -14.24
C HIS A 174 3.05 -4.38 -13.20
N LEU A 175 2.23 -4.31 -12.15
CA LEU A 175 2.09 -5.41 -11.19
C LEU A 175 1.53 -6.68 -11.84
N LYS A 176 0.51 -6.53 -12.71
CA LYS A 176 -0.11 -7.64 -13.42
C LYS A 176 0.85 -8.34 -14.39
N ASP A 177 1.71 -7.59 -15.08
CA ASP A 177 2.75 -8.14 -15.96
C ASP A 177 3.78 -8.98 -15.20
N HIS A 178 3.92 -8.72 -13.88
CA HIS A 178 4.73 -9.53 -12.95
C HIS A 178 3.90 -10.59 -12.21
N GLY A 179 2.68 -10.89 -12.69
CA GLY A 179 1.80 -11.92 -12.12
C GLY A 179 1.24 -11.58 -10.74
N MET A 180 1.07 -10.30 -10.42
CA MET A 180 0.54 -9.87 -9.14
C MET A 180 -0.73 -9.04 -9.25
N THR A 181 -1.67 -9.29 -8.35
CA THR A 181 -2.88 -8.49 -8.15
C THR A 181 -2.72 -7.63 -6.90
N LEU A 182 -2.97 -6.33 -7.02
CA LEU A 182 -2.96 -5.39 -5.88
C LEU A 182 -4.34 -5.32 -5.25
N HIS A 183 -4.39 -5.45 -3.93
CA HIS A 183 -5.54 -5.16 -3.08
C HIS A 183 -5.22 -3.99 -2.17
N TYR A 184 -6.19 -3.12 -1.92
CA TYR A 184 -5.99 -1.93 -1.08
C TYR A 184 -7.30 -1.49 -0.41
N LEU A 185 -7.20 -0.58 0.56
CA LEU A 185 -8.38 -0.07 1.27
C LEU A 185 -8.83 1.30 0.77
N ALA A 186 -7.89 2.22 0.54
CA ALA A 186 -8.19 3.59 0.16
C ALA A 186 -7.10 4.17 -0.76
N THR A 187 -7.48 5.22 -1.48
CA THR A 187 -6.63 5.96 -2.41
C THR A 187 -6.62 7.45 -2.08
N TRP A 188 -5.79 8.23 -2.76
CA TRP A 188 -5.84 9.69 -2.67
C TRP A 188 -7.16 10.26 -3.17
N TRP A 189 -7.83 9.61 -4.10
CA TRP A 189 -9.15 10.02 -4.59
C TRP A 189 -10.22 9.92 -3.51
N ASP A 190 -10.17 8.89 -2.66
CA ASP A 190 -11.08 8.75 -1.51
C ASP A 190 -10.82 9.84 -0.47
N VAL A 191 -9.54 10.16 -0.20
CA VAL A 191 -9.15 11.24 0.71
C VAL A 191 -9.59 12.61 0.18
N LEU A 192 -9.39 12.89 -1.10
CA LEU A 192 -9.79 14.13 -1.75
C LEU A 192 -11.32 14.31 -1.71
N ALA A 193 -12.07 13.25 -2.08
CA ALA A 193 -13.54 13.27 -2.07
C ALA A 193 -14.08 13.52 -0.67
N LEU A 194 -13.55 12.83 0.35
CA LEU A 194 -13.95 13.04 1.73
C LEU A 194 -13.59 14.45 2.23
N SER A 195 -12.42 14.95 1.87
CA SER A 195 -11.98 16.29 2.27
C SER A 195 -12.87 17.39 1.73
N ARG A 196 -13.36 17.27 0.49
CA ARG A 196 -14.37 18.15 -0.08
C ARG A 196 -15.72 18.04 0.64
N GLU A 197 -16.20 16.81 0.83
CA GLU A 197 -17.49 16.58 1.53
C GLU A 197 -17.53 17.21 2.92
N LYS A 198 -16.42 17.17 3.64
CA LYS A 198 -16.31 17.62 5.03
C LYS A 198 -15.77 19.03 5.20
N GLY A 199 -15.23 19.64 4.14
CA GLY A 199 -14.59 20.96 4.22
C GLY A 199 -13.34 20.98 5.09
N TYR A 200 -12.54 19.92 5.06
CA TYR A 200 -11.33 19.81 5.88
C TYR A 200 -10.20 20.73 5.41
N PHE A 201 -10.19 21.10 4.14
CA PHE A 201 -9.21 21.98 3.52
C PHE A 201 -9.90 22.98 2.61
N ASP A 202 -9.23 24.09 2.32
CA ASP A 202 -9.75 25.11 1.40
C ASP A 202 -9.73 24.63 -0.07
N GLU A 203 -10.62 25.21 -0.89
CA GLU A 203 -10.80 24.81 -2.29
C GLU A 203 -9.56 25.00 -3.15
N LYS A 204 -8.68 25.99 -2.84
CA LYS A 204 -7.40 26.18 -3.54
C LYS A 204 -6.50 25.00 -3.31
N THR A 205 -6.31 24.60 -2.06
CA THR A 205 -5.51 23.43 -1.67
C THR A 205 -6.04 22.16 -2.30
N LEU A 206 -7.37 21.93 -2.26
CA LEU A 206 -7.98 20.76 -2.87
C LEU A 206 -7.84 20.75 -4.40
N GLY A 207 -7.87 21.90 -5.05
CA GLY A 207 -7.63 22.05 -6.49
C GLY A 207 -6.18 21.67 -6.87
N GLU A 208 -5.21 22.16 -6.14
CA GLU A 208 -3.79 21.79 -6.35
C GLU A 208 -3.53 20.30 -6.16
N VAL A 209 -4.19 19.69 -5.15
CA VAL A 209 -4.11 18.24 -4.94
C VAL A 209 -4.72 17.49 -6.13
N GLU A 210 -5.90 17.89 -6.60
CA GLU A 210 -6.54 17.27 -7.75
C GLU A 210 -5.70 17.39 -9.04
N ASP A 211 -5.10 18.56 -9.28
CA ASP A 211 -4.19 18.77 -10.41
C ASP A 211 -2.98 17.82 -10.36
N PHE A 212 -2.43 17.62 -9.15
CA PHE A 212 -1.35 16.66 -8.93
C PHE A 212 -1.81 15.22 -9.20
N LEU A 213 -2.97 14.82 -8.67
CA LEU A 213 -3.47 13.45 -8.86
C LEU A 213 -3.74 13.13 -10.34
N ASN A 214 -4.19 14.12 -11.11
CA ASN A 214 -4.44 13.98 -12.55
C ASN A 214 -3.16 14.00 -13.41
N GLY A 215 -2.08 14.65 -12.93
CA GLY A 215 -0.84 14.78 -13.71
C GLY A 215 0.38 14.95 -12.82
N PRO A 216 0.80 13.91 -12.06
CA PRO A 216 1.81 14.02 -11.02
C PRO A 216 3.17 14.51 -11.54
N LEU A 217 3.62 14.02 -12.70
CA LEU A 217 4.90 14.45 -13.28
C LEU A 217 4.84 15.88 -13.83
N ALA A 218 3.72 16.26 -14.47
CA ALA A 218 3.54 17.62 -14.95
C ALA A 218 3.46 18.64 -13.80
N TRP A 219 2.77 18.28 -12.71
CA TRP A 219 2.70 19.09 -11.51
C TRP A 219 4.07 19.17 -10.82
N SER A 220 4.78 18.04 -10.68
CA SER A 220 6.13 17.95 -10.12
C SER A 220 7.11 18.87 -10.86
N ALA A 221 7.12 18.84 -12.19
CA ALA A 221 7.97 19.68 -13.03
C ALA A 221 7.74 21.19 -12.77
N LYS A 222 6.48 21.61 -12.64
CA LYS A 222 6.12 23.00 -12.32
C LYS A 222 6.58 23.45 -10.93
N ASN A 223 6.75 22.50 -10.01
CA ASN A 223 7.09 22.73 -8.61
C ASN A 223 8.52 22.30 -8.24
N GLY A 224 9.43 22.26 -9.22
CA GLY A 224 10.86 22.05 -9.01
C GLY A 224 11.28 20.60 -8.80
N GLY A 225 10.40 19.63 -9.05
CA GLY A 225 10.68 18.20 -9.01
C GLY A 225 10.99 17.61 -10.39
N ILE A 226 11.04 16.27 -10.43
CA ILE A 226 11.35 15.51 -11.66
C ILE A 226 10.22 15.57 -12.69
N THR A 227 10.58 15.35 -13.95
CA THR A 227 9.67 15.26 -15.12
C THR A 227 9.39 13.82 -15.55
N GLU A 228 10.21 12.88 -15.12
CA GLU A 228 10.10 11.44 -15.41
C GLU A 228 10.46 10.65 -14.16
N LEU A 229 9.79 9.52 -13.95
CA LEU A 229 10.17 8.62 -12.86
C LEU A 229 11.56 8.04 -13.14
N PRO A 230 12.42 7.88 -12.10
CA PRO A 230 13.67 7.16 -12.26
C PRO A 230 13.35 5.77 -12.83
N LYS A 231 14.02 5.40 -13.93
CA LYS A 231 14.02 4.00 -14.34
C LYS A 231 14.62 3.22 -13.18
N ASP A 232 13.96 2.11 -12.78
CA ASP A 232 14.45 1.24 -11.69
C ASP A 232 15.95 0.98 -11.88
N THR A 233 16.76 1.70 -11.11
CA THR A 233 18.18 1.40 -11.00
C THR A 233 18.30 0.15 -10.13
N GLU A 234 18.93 -0.87 -10.70
CA GLU A 234 19.25 -2.17 -10.11
C GLU A 234 19.69 -2.13 -8.63
#